data_322cef4746603d3a9a05fff82d5acfd9
#
_entry.id   322cef4746603d3a9a05fff82d5acfd9
#
_cell.length_a   1.000
_cell.length_b   1.000
_cell.length_c   1.000
_cell.angle_alpha   90.00
_cell.angle_beta   90.00
_cell.angle_gamma   90.00
#
_symmetry.space_group_name_H-M   'P 1'
#
loop_
_entity.id
_entity.type
_entity.pdbx_description
1 polymer ?
#
loop_
_entity_poly.entity_id
_entity_poly.type
_entity_poly.pdbx_seq_one_letter_code
_entity_poly.pdbx_strand_id
1 'polypeptide(L)'
;KAIQECYAAGIRTIMITGDYPGTARNIARAIGLNSPDLVITGQELDSLDEITLREKIQTVNVFARVIPEQKLRIVEALKANGEITAMTGDGVNDAPALKSAHIGIAMGGRGTDVARESAGLVLVDDAFSSIAKAVRMGRRIFDNIRKALAFVVAVHVPIAGMSLLPVFFSDWPMVLLPVHIVFLELIIDPTCSVVFEAEEEEEDVMQRLPRDRSKPLFDIRTVLFALFQGFSILCVVALVFTSYIKAGSSPDRARALAFSTLVFSNLALILTNRSWTKNAWALLKIPNRAFWSVLVGSILFLAASFAVGPLKAVFKFETLSAMEFAKCFGLGLALLLWFELIKTLFEELWNIHSRKKHERLLNR
;
A
#
# COMPACT_ATOMS: atom_id res chain seq x y z
N LYS A 1 10.11 23.51 -7.48
CA LYS A 1 10.38 22.12 -7.15
C LYS A 1 9.08 21.37 -6.78
N ALA A 2 8.33 21.76 -5.73
CA ALA A 2 7.13 21.07 -5.26
C ALA A 2 6.04 20.92 -6.35
N ILE A 3 5.80 21.95 -7.18
CA ILE A 3 4.86 21.89 -8.31
C ILE A 3 5.31 20.85 -9.35
N GLN A 4 6.60 20.75 -9.63
CA GLN A 4 7.11 19.73 -10.55
C GLN A 4 6.98 18.31 -9.99
N GLU A 5 7.13 18.16 -8.66
CA GLU A 5 6.84 16.88 -7.99
C GLU A 5 5.36 16.51 -8.10
N CYS A 6 4.44 17.49 -7.97
CA CYS A 6 3.01 17.27 -8.22
C CYS A 6 2.74 16.84 -9.67
N TYR A 7 3.35 17.50 -10.65
CA TYR A 7 3.18 17.13 -12.06
C TYR A 7 3.73 15.73 -12.37
N ALA A 8 4.90 15.39 -11.83
CA ALA A 8 5.45 14.04 -11.97
C ALA A 8 4.52 12.98 -11.39
N ALA A 9 3.80 13.35 -10.30
CA ALA A 9 2.79 12.50 -9.67
C ALA A 9 1.42 12.49 -10.40
N GLY A 10 1.30 13.17 -11.55
CA GLY A 10 0.06 13.32 -12.31
C GLY A 10 -0.97 14.23 -11.63
N ILE A 11 -0.52 15.14 -10.76
CA ILE A 11 -1.38 16.10 -10.05
C ILE A 11 -1.27 17.46 -10.74
N ARG A 12 -2.38 17.94 -11.25
CA ARG A 12 -2.50 19.26 -11.84
C ARG A 12 -2.58 20.32 -10.75
N THR A 13 -1.84 21.43 -10.90
CA THR A 13 -1.88 22.56 -9.98
C THR A 13 -2.58 23.75 -10.65
N ILE A 14 -3.55 24.33 -9.97
CA ILE A 14 -4.31 25.52 -10.39
C ILE A 14 -4.05 26.63 -9.37
N MET A 15 -3.75 27.83 -9.86
CA MET A 15 -3.61 29.03 -9.05
C MET A 15 -4.87 29.87 -9.10
N ILE A 16 -5.44 30.16 -7.91
CA ILE A 16 -6.60 31.02 -7.75
C ILE A 16 -6.17 32.20 -6.85
N THR A 17 -6.26 33.42 -7.35
CA THR A 17 -5.79 34.60 -6.61
C THR A 17 -6.71 35.81 -6.80
N GLY A 18 -6.76 36.68 -5.79
CA GLY A 18 -7.38 38.01 -5.89
C GLY A 18 -6.52 39.05 -6.62
N ASP A 19 -5.25 38.71 -6.95
CA ASP A 19 -4.30 39.62 -7.58
C ASP A 19 -4.67 39.98 -9.04
N TYR A 20 -4.01 41.05 -9.52
CA TYR A 20 -4.14 41.49 -10.91
C TYR A 20 -3.63 40.42 -11.90
N PRO A 21 -4.24 40.22 -13.08
CA PRO A 21 -3.88 39.16 -14.03
C PRO A 21 -2.41 39.16 -14.44
N GLY A 22 -1.78 40.35 -14.60
CA GLY A 22 -0.38 40.49 -14.91
C GLY A 22 0.54 39.92 -13.81
N THR A 23 0.22 40.24 -12.56
CA THR A 23 0.93 39.71 -11.38
C THR A 23 0.76 38.19 -11.28
N ALA A 24 -0.50 37.71 -11.40
CA ALA A 24 -0.80 36.29 -11.39
C ALA A 24 -0.03 35.51 -12.45
N ARG A 25 0.03 36.01 -13.68
CA ARG A 25 0.79 35.41 -14.78
C ARG A 25 2.30 35.34 -14.48
N ASN A 26 2.87 36.43 -13.97
CA ASN A 26 4.29 36.45 -13.62
C ASN A 26 4.65 35.45 -12.49
N ILE A 27 3.81 35.37 -11.46
CA ILE A 27 3.95 34.39 -10.40
C ILE A 27 3.83 32.97 -10.97
N ALA A 28 2.79 32.71 -11.78
CA ALA A 28 2.56 31.41 -12.41
C ALA A 28 3.77 30.92 -13.22
N ARG A 29 4.38 31.83 -14.01
CA ARG A 29 5.64 31.55 -14.74
C ARG A 29 6.81 31.27 -13.77
N ALA A 30 6.99 32.07 -12.77
CA ALA A 30 8.08 31.95 -11.80
C ALA A 30 8.02 30.63 -11.01
N ILE A 31 6.82 30.15 -10.66
CA ILE A 31 6.64 28.89 -9.93
C ILE A 31 6.58 27.66 -10.87
N GLY A 32 6.57 27.87 -12.19
CA GLY A 32 6.56 26.79 -13.20
C GLY A 32 5.20 26.12 -13.38
N LEU A 33 4.09 26.90 -13.32
CA LEU A 33 2.77 26.41 -13.66
C LEU A 33 2.64 26.13 -15.16
N ASN A 34 1.94 25.08 -15.52
CA ASN A 34 1.63 24.77 -16.92
C ASN A 34 0.63 25.81 -17.45
N SER A 35 0.82 26.25 -18.71
CA SER A 35 -0.03 27.23 -19.40
C SER A 35 -0.21 28.55 -18.60
N PRO A 36 0.85 29.19 -18.11
CA PRO A 36 0.74 30.36 -17.23
C PRO A 36 0.11 31.58 -17.90
N ASP A 37 0.05 31.59 -19.22
CA ASP A 37 -0.48 32.68 -20.03
C ASP A 37 -2.00 32.60 -20.22
N LEU A 38 -2.59 31.44 -20.05
CA LEU A 38 -4.04 31.24 -20.06
C LEU A 38 -4.61 31.63 -18.70
N VAL A 39 -5.15 32.84 -18.62
CA VAL A 39 -5.72 33.43 -17.39
C VAL A 39 -7.20 33.72 -17.62
N ILE A 40 -8.06 33.30 -16.69
CA ILE A 40 -9.44 33.74 -16.59
C ILE A 40 -9.56 34.71 -15.42
N THR A 41 -10.19 35.86 -15.64
CA THR A 41 -10.48 36.82 -14.58
C THR A 41 -11.82 36.54 -13.91
N GLY A 42 -12.03 37.07 -12.67
CA GLY A 42 -13.31 36.96 -11.99
C GLY A 42 -14.47 37.53 -12.83
N GLN A 43 -14.25 38.65 -13.53
CA GLN A 43 -15.28 39.23 -14.43
C GLN A 43 -15.61 38.31 -15.60
N GLU A 44 -14.60 37.68 -16.22
CA GLU A 44 -14.83 36.69 -17.27
C GLU A 44 -15.55 35.46 -16.71
N LEU A 45 -15.16 35.01 -15.51
CA LEU A 45 -15.76 33.86 -14.84
C LEU A 45 -17.27 34.06 -14.61
N ASP A 46 -17.70 35.27 -14.21
CA ASP A 46 -19.12 35.59 -14.02
C ASP A 46 -19.93 35.58 -15.31
N SER A 47 -19.30 35.85 -16.45
CA SER A 47 -19.94 35.82 -17.76
C SER A 47 -20.07 34.39 -18.34
N LEU A 48 -19.39 33.39 -17.79
CA LEU A 48 -19.42 31.99 -18.24
C LEU A 48 -20.62 31.26 -17.62
N ASP A 49 -21.31 30.50 -18.45
CA ASP A 49 -22.24 29.48 -17.97
C ASP A 49 -21.48 28.25 -17.44
N GLU A 50 -22.16 27.36 -16.74
CA GLU A 50 -21.54 26.19 -16.11
C GLU A 50 -20.91 25.21 -17.12
N ILE A 51 -21.48 25.08 -18.31
CA ILE A 51 -21.00 24.19 -19.37
C ILE A 51 -19.68 24.73 -19.91
N THR A 52 -19.67 26.00 -20.31
CA THR A 52 -18.48 26.68 -20.84
C THR A 52 -17.34 26.74 -19.78
N LEU A 53 -17.69 26.98 -18.50
CA LEU A 53 -16.71 26.95 -17.43
C LEU A 53 -16.07 25.57 -17.31
N ARG A 54 -16.87 24.50 -17.34
CA ARG A 54 -16.36 23.12 -17.24
C ARG A 54 -15.44 22.74 -18.41
N GLU A 55 -15.67 23.28 -19.59
CA GLU A 55 -14.78 23.10 -20.75
C GLU A 55 -13.46 23.88 -20.57
N LYS A 56 -13.56 25.18 -20.28
CA LYS A 56 -12.37 26.05 -20.15
C LYS A 56 -11.47 25.63 -18.98
N ILE A 57 -12.04 25.20 -17.88
CA ILE A 57 -11.27 24.79 -16.69
C ILE A 57 -10.39 23.55 -16.94
N GLN A 58 -10.61 22.79 -18.00
CA GLN A 58 -9.75 21.67 -18.37
C GLN A 58 -8.34 22.10 -18.80
N THR A 59 -8.20 23.30 -19.33
CA THR A 59 -6.94 23.81 -19.91
C THR A 59 -6.37 25.00 -19.15
N VAL A 60 -7.20 25.78 -18.47
CA VAL A 60 -6.79 26.99 -17.73
C VAL A 60 -6.33 26.63 -16.33
N ASN A 61 -5.13 27.12 -15.96
CA ASN A 61 -4.52 26.87 -14.66
C ASN A 61 -4.34 28.13 -13.81
N VAL A 62 -4.75 29.32 -14.31
CA VAL A 62 -4.60 30.59 -13.59
C VAL A 62 -5.93 31.34 -13.58
N PHE A 63 -6.42 31.63 -12.38
CA PHE A 63 -7.61 32.45 -12.14
C PHE A 63 -7.23 33.67 -11.32
N ALA A 64 -7.50 34.87 -11.85
CA ALA A 64 -7.07 36.13 -11.28
C ALA A 64 -8.28 37.02 -10.94
N ARG A 65 -8.15 37.90 -9.94
CA ARG A 65 -9.26 38.79 -9.49
C ARG A 65 -10.50 38.00 -9.05
N VAL A 66 -10.27 36.82 -8.43
CA VAL A 66 -11.36 35.92 -8.00
C VAL A 66 -11.86 36.32 -6.62
N ILE A 67 -13.17 36.39 -6.47
CA ILE A 67 -13.87 36.60 -5.18
C ILE A 67 -14.22 35.25 -4.53
N PRO A 68 -14.58 35.21 -3.23
CA PRO A 68 -14.81 33.95 -2.48
C PRO A 68 -15.83 33.01 -3.13
N GLU A 69 -16.95 33.52 -3.60
CA GLU A 69 -18.00 32.72 -4.23
C GLU A 69 -17.52 32.05 -5.52
N GLN A 70 -16.66 32.72 -6.25
CA GLN A 70 -16.07 32.20 -7.49
C GLN A 70 -15.04 31.11 -7.21
N LYS A 71 -14.33 31.13 -6.05
CA LYS A 71 -13.45 30.03 -5.63
C LYS A 71 -14.25 28.72 -5.45
N LEU A 72 -15.39 28.81 -4.80
CA LEU A 72 -16.30 27.68 -4.64
C LEU A 72 -16.76 27.16 -5.99
N ARG A 73 -17.18 28.05 -6.90
CA ARG A 73 -17.65 27.71 -8.24
C ARG A 73 -16.58 26.99 -9.07
N ILE A 74 -15.30 27.41 -8.97
CA ILE A 74 -14.17 26.73 -9.61
C ILE A 74 -14.00 25.30 -9.07
N VAL A 75 -14.06 25.12 -7.75
CA VAL A 75 -13.94 23.80 -7.10
C VAL A 75 -15.08 22.89 -7.55
N GLU A 76 -16.31 23.39 -7.60
CA GLU A 76 -17.48 22.61 -8.03
C GLU A 76 -17.40 22.23 -9.50
N ALA A 77 -16.95 23.12 -10.38
CA ALA A 77 -16.74 22.82 -11.79
C ALA A 77 -15.70 21.73 -12.02
N LEU A 78 -14.60 21.74 -11.28
CA LEU A 78 -13.58 20.66 -11.30
C LEU A 78 -14.17 19.32 -10.83
N LYS A 79 -14.93 19.33 -9.74
CA LYS A 79 -15.62 18.13 -9.23
C LYS A 79 -16.62 17.59 -10.22
N ALA A 80 -17.39 18.46 -10.88
CA ALA A 80 -18.36 18.09 -11.91
C ALA A 80 -17.70 17.46 -13.15
N ASN A 81 -16.42 17.78 -13.42
CA ASN A 81 -15.60 17.11 -14.42
C ASN A 81 -15.02 15.76 -13.94
N GLY A 82 -15.33 15.32 -12.72
CA GLY A 82 -14.84 14.06 -12.15
C GLY A 82 -13.45 14.15 -11.50
N GLU A 83 -12.88 15.37 -11.39
CA GLU A 83 -11.57 15.59 -10.77
C GLU A 83 -11.62 15.40 -9.24
N ILE A 84 -10.56 14.85 -8.65
CA ILE A 84 -10.33 14.87 -7.20
C ILE A 84 -9.63 16.17 -6.87
N THR A 85 -10.35 17.06 -6.23
CA THR A 85 -9.88 18.41 -5.90
C THR A 85 -9.32 18.47 -4.48
N ALA A 86 -8.12 19.04 -4.35
CA ALA A 86 -7.61 19.57 -3.09
C ALA A 86 -7.64 21.11 -3.19
N MET A 87 -8.18 21.78 -2.19
CA MET A 87 -8.24 23.25 -2.11
C MET A 87 -7.38 23.71 -0.95
N THR A 88 -6.50 24.68 -1.21
CA THR A 88 -5.71 25.33 -0.16
C THR A 88 -6.25 26.72 0.12
N GLY A 89 -6.32 27.12 1.38
CA GLY A 89 -6.76 28.45 1.78
C GLY A 89 -6.30 28.82 3.19
N ASP A 90 -6.26 30.11 3.50
CA ASP A 90 -5.83 30.64 4.79
C ASP A 90 -6.86 31.56 5.46
N GLY A 91 -7.85 32.03 4.71
CA GLY A 91 -8.84 33.00 5.15
C GLY A 91 -10.25 32.42 5.40
N VAL A 92 -11.05 33.18 6.14
CA VAL A 92 -12.49 32.90 6.32
C VAL A 92 -13.21 32.80 4.97
N ASN A 93 -12.77 33.57 4.00
CA ASN A 93 -13.33 33.62 2.65
C ASN A 93 -13.08 32.32 1.85
N ASP A 94 -12.15 31.51 2.26
CA ASP A 94 -11.82 30.22 1.63
C ASP A 94 -12.62 29.06 2.21
N ALA A 95 -13.24 29.24 3.37
CA ALA A 95 -13.91 28.16 4.11
C ALA A 95 -14.98 27.42 3.28
N PRO A 96 -15.86 28.08 2.49
CA PRO A 96 -16.82 27.37 1.63
C PRO A 96 -16.14 26.50 0.57
N ALA A 97 -15.07 26.98 -0.08
CA ALA A 97 -14.32 26.25 -1.08
C ALA A 97 -13.51 25.09 -0.47
N LEU A 98 -12.88 25.31 0.72
CA LEU A 98 -12.19 24.28 1.50
C LEU A 98 -13.13 23.13 1.87
N LYS A 99 -14.33 23.47 2.36
CA LYS A 99 -15.34 22.48 2.75
C LYS A 99 -15.96 21.73 1.56
N SER A 100 -16.10 22.39 0.42
CA SER A 100 -16.62 21.76 -0.80
C SER A 100 -15.61 20.86 -1.48
N ALA A 101 -14.32 21.12 -1.39
CA ALA A 101 -13.28 20.29 -1.98
C ALA A 101 -13.28 18.86 -1.39
N HIS A 102 -12.74 17.90 -2.13
CA HIS A 102 -12.54 16.55 -1.58
C HIS A 102 -11.54 16.54 -0.42
N ILE A 103 -10.54 17.43 -0.48
CA ILE A 103 -9.53 17.63 0.56
C ILE A 103 -9.36 19.13 0.74
N GLY A 104 -9.90 19.69 1.83
CA GLY A 104 -9.59 21.06 2.26
C GLY A 104 -8.26 21.07 2.99
N ILE A 105 -7.39 22.01 2.66
CA ILE A 105 -6.06 22.19 3.27
C ILE A 105 -5.92 23.59 3.77
N ALA A 106 -5.80 23.79 5.09
CA ALA A 106 -5.60 25.10 5.70
C ALA A 106 -4.13 25.32 6.06
N MET A 107 -3.72 26.60 6.05
CA MET A 107 -2.43 27.03 6.61
C MET A 107 -2.52 27.02 8.13
N GLY A 108 -1.50 26.51 8.81
CA GLY A 108 -1.48 26.38 10.27
C GLY A 108 -1.11 27.68 10.98
N GLY A 109 -0.03 28.31 10.52
CA GLY A 109 0.48 29.57 11.10
C GLY A 109 -0.32 30.79 10.65
N ARG A 110 -0.55 30.94 9.33
CA ARG A 110 -1.26 32.09 8.74
C ARG A 110 -2.77 31.90 8.66
N GLY A 111 -3.24 30.65 8.72
CA GLY A 111 -4.65 30.34 8.57
C GLY A 111 -5.49 30.83 9.74
N THR A 112 -6.71 31.27 9.43
CA THR A 112 -7.72 31.60 10.45
C THR A 112 -8.28 30.32 11.08
N ASP A 113 -8.87 30.44 12.29
CA ASP A 113 -9.53 29.30 12.94
C ASP A 113 -10.63 28.73 12.08
N VAL A 114 -11.41 29.57 11.40
CA VAL A 114 -12.48 29.16 10.49
C VAL A 114 -11.95 28.34 9.32
N ALA A 115 -10.81 28.74 8.74
CA ALA A 115 -10.17 27.97 7.67
C ALA A 115 -9.68 26.60 8.19
N ARG A 116 -9.04 26.58 9.38
CA ARG A 116 -8.57 25.33 10.01
C ARG A 116 -9.71 24.36 10.35
N GLU A 117 -10.83 24.88 10.88
CA GLU A 117 -12.03 24.06 11.18
C GLU A 117 -12.74 23.54 9.90
N SER A 118 -12.62 24.27 8.80
CA SER A 118 -13.22 23.89 7.52
C SER A 118 -12.36 22.92 6.70
N ALA A 119 -11.12 22.67 7.10
CA ALA A 119 -10.16 21.86 6.38
C ALA A 119 -10.02 20.46 6.97
N GLY A 120 -9.79 19.47 6.13
CA GLY A 120 -9.44 18.11 6.54
C GLY A 120 -7.96 17.92 6.85
N LEU A 121 -7.10 18.87 6.44
CA LEU A 121 -5.66 18.86 6.65
C LEU A 121 -5.18 20.27 7.01
N VAL A 122 -4.23 20.36 7.96
CA VAL A 122 -3.61 21.63 8.35
C VAL A 122 -2.10 21.54 8.14
N LEU A 123 -1.53 22.49 7.38
CA LEU A 123 -0.09 22.58 7.13
C LEU A 123 0.56 23.42 8.23
N VAL A 124 1.21 22.80 9.17
CA VAL A 124 1.83 23.45 10.34
C VAL A 124 2.94 24.44 9.93
N ASP A 125 3.66 24.16 8.86
CA ASP A 125 4.77 24.96 8.34
C ASP A 125 4.37 25.96 7.24
N ASP A 126 3.10 26.07 6.91
CA ASP A 126 2.53 26.89 5.83
C ASP A 126 3.22 26.69 4.45
N ALA A 127 3.88 25.58 4.26
CA ALA A 127 4.69 25.33 3.08
C ALA A 127 3.95 24.46 2.07
N PHE A 128 3.80 24.95 0.82
CA PHE A 128 3.22 24.16 -0.28
C PHE A 128 3.99 22.84 -0.53
N SER A 129 5.29 22.79 -0.24
CA SER A 129 6.08 21.55 -0.37
C SER A 129 5.57 20.43 0.55
N SER A 130 4.92 20.78 1.65
CA SER A 130 4.35 19.79 2.57
C SER A 130 3.09 19.11 2.02
N ILE A 131 2.41 19.73 1.04
CA ILE A 131 1.35 19.06 0.26
C ILE A 131 1.93 17.90 -0.56
N ALA A 132 3.04 18.12 -1.27
CA ALA A 132 3.70 17.05 -2.02
C ALA A 132 4.15 15.91 -1.10
N LYS A 133 4.67 16.23 0.09
CA LYS A 133 5.02 15.24 1.13
C LYS A 133 3.78 14.48 1.63
N ALA A 134 2.66 15.17 1.85
CA ALA A 134 1.40 14.53 2.26
C ALA A 134 0.87 13.57 1.20
N VAL A 135 0.94 13.94 -0.08
CA VAL A 135 0.57 13.05 -1.19
C VAL A 135 1.48 11.81 -1.22
N ARG A 136 2.78 12.00 -1.08
CA ARG A 136 3.79 10.93 -1.01
C ARG A 136 3.48 9.97 0.14
N MET A 137 3.24 10.51 1.33
CA MET A 137 2.88 9.72 2.52
C MET A 137 1.57 8.96 2.31
N GLY A 138 0.53 9.61 1.78
CA GLY A 138 -0.75 8.96 1.50
C GLY A 138 -0.62 7.78 0.52
N ARG A 139 0.21 7.92 -0.52
CA ARG A 139 0.50 6.83 -1.47
C ARG A 139 1.29 5.69 -0.82
N ARG A 140 2.29 6.02 0.03
CA ARG A 140 3.02 5.04 0.82
C ARG A 140 2.09 4.25 1.73
N ILE A 141 1.25 4.93 2.51
CA ILE A 141 0.27 4.28 3.40
C ILE A 141 -0.65 3.36 2.61
N PHE A 142 -1.17 3.82 1.47
CA PHE A 142 -2.02 3.02 0.61
C PHE A 142 -1.32 1.75 0.09
N ASP A 143 -0.08 1.88 -0.37
CA ASP A 143 0.71 0.73 -0.83
C ASP A 143 0.98 -0.25 0.32
N ASN A 144 1.32 0.24 1.51
CA ASN A 144 1.60 -0.59 2.67
C ASN A 144 0.36 -1.33 3.17
N ILE A 145 -0.83 -0.69 3.15
CA ILE A 145 -2.11 -1.37 3.43
C ILE A 145 -2.33 -2.51 2.42
N ARG A 146 -2.10 -2.28 1.14
CA ARG A 146 -2.26 -3.33 0.12
C ARG A 146 -1.30 -4.49 0.31
N LYS A 147 -0.05 -4.22 0.70
CA LYS A 147 0.96 -5.26 1.03
C LYS A 147 0.51 -6.09 2.23
N ALA A 148 0.06 -5.44 3.31
CA ALA A 148 -0.46 -6.10 4.49
C ALA A 148 -1.65 -7.01 4.18
N LEU A 149 -2.60 -6.52 3.39
CA LEU A 149 -3.78 -7.28 3.01
C LEU A 149 -3.45 -8.47 2.09
N ALA A 150 -2.51 -8.30 1.15
CA ALA A 150 -2.02 -9.41 0.32
C ALA A 150 -1.36 -10.50 1.19
N PHE A 151 -0.56 -10.08 2.17
CA PHE A 151 0.04 -11.00 3.14
C PHE A 151 -1.03 -11.73 3.97
N VAL A 152 -2.05 -11.03 4.49
CA VAL A 152 -3.16 -11.64 5.25
C VAL A 152 -3.85 -12.73 4.42
N VAL A 153 -4.19 -12.44 3.16
CA VAL A 153 -4.80 -13.44 2.27
C VAL A 153 -3.88 -14.64 2.09
N ALA A 154 -2.59 -14.40 1.82
CA ALA A 154 -1.64 -15.46 1.54
C ALA A 154 -1.38 -16.37 2.75
N VAL A 155 -1.24 -15.79 3.96
CA VAL A 155 -0.90 -16.55 5.18
C VAL A 155 -2.07 -17.39 5.69
N HIS A 156 -3.31 -16.96 5.47
CA HIS A 156 -4.49 -17.71 5.93
C HIS A 156 -4.83 -18.92 5.07
N VAL A 157 -4.41 -18.95 3.80
CA VAL A 157 -4.64 -20.12 2.93
C VAL A 157 -4.03 -21.41 3.51
N PRO A 158 -2.74 -21.47 3.88
CA PRO A 158 -2.18 -22.68 4.46
C PRO A 158 -2.73 -22.98 5.86
N ILE A 159 -3.08 -21.98 6.67
CA ILE A 159 -3.70 -22.19 7.99
C ILE A 159 -5.07 -22.86 7.84
N ALA A 160 -5.94 -22.27 7.01
CA ALA A 160 -7.26 -22.82 6.74
C ALA A 160 -7.16 -24.19 6.05
N GLY A 161 -6.29 -24.33 5.04
CA GLY A 161 -6.09 -25.58 4.33
C GLY A 161 -5.65 -26.71 5.24
N MET A 162 -4.60 -26.51 6.04
CA MET A 162 -4.10 -27.54 6.98
C MET A 162 -5.10 -27.87 8.10
N SER A 163 -5.98 -26.93 8.46
CA SER A 163 -7.06 -27.18 9.42
C SER A 163 -8.21 -27.97 8.80
N LEU A 164 -8.48 -27.80 7.50
CA LEU A 164 -9.58 -28.45 6.80
C LEU A 164 -9.20 -29.83 6.21
N LEU A 165 -7.95 -30.03 5.80
CA LEU A 165 -7.51 -31.28 5.16
C LEU A 165 -7.85 -32.54 5.99
N PRO A 166 -7.74 -32.57 7.34
CA PRO A 166 -8.14 -33.76 8.11
C PRO A 166 -9.63 -34.07 8.04
N VAL A 167 -10.49 -33.11 7.67
CA VAL A 167 -11.94 -33.35 7.47
C VAL A 167 -12.20 -34.15 6.20
N PHE A 168 -11.39 -33.93 5.16
CA PHE A 168 -11.50 -34.64 3.89
C PHE A 168 -10.74 -35.98 3.87
N PHE A 169 -9.69 -36.08 4.67
CA PHE A 169 -8.87 -37.28 4.81
C PHE A 169 -9.02 -37.82 6.23
N SER A 170 -9.99 -38.71 6.44
CA SER A 170 -10.37 -39.23 7.77
C SER A 170 -9.22 -39.90 8.53
N ASP A 171 -8.21 -40.40 7.81
CA ASP A 171 -7.01 -41.03 8.41
C ASP A 171 -5.95 -40.03 8.86
N TRP A 172 -6.15 -38.73 8.60
CA TRP A 172 -5.24 -37.70 9.01
C TRP A 172 -5.54 -37.21 10.44
N PRO A 173 -4.55 -37.22 11.34
CA PRO A 173 -4.69 -36.56 12.63
C PRO A 173 -4.77 -35.05 12.46
N MET A 174 -5.35 -34.36 13.45
CA MET A 174 -5.35 -32.89 13.47
C MET A 174 -3.93 -32.34 13.35
N VAL A 175 -3.69 -31.56 12.30
CA VAL A 175 -2.37 -30.98 12.02
C VAL A 175 -2.16 -29.73 12.88
N LEU A 176 -3.10 -28.79 12.82
CA LEU A 176 -3.05 -27.55 13.60
C LEU A 176 -4.02 -27.63 14.77
N LEU A 177 -3.49 -27.49 15.98
CA LEU A 177 -4.28 -27.31 17.21
C LEU A 177 -4.53 -25.82 17.44
N PRO A 178 -5.52 -25.43 18.25
CA PRO A 178 -5.78 -24.02 18.54
C PRO A 178 -4.55 -23.23 19.01
N VAL A 179 -3.67 -23.84 19.80
CA VAL A 179 -2.43 -23.22 20.27
C VAL A 179 -1.48 -22.85 19.11
N HIS A 180 -1.45 -23.65 18.04
CA HIS A 180 -0.65 -23.36 16.87
C HIS A 180 -1.19 -22.12 16.12
N ILE A 181 -2.52 -22.00 16.02
CA ILE A 181 -3.17 -20.85 15.40
C ILE A 181 -2.86 -19.58 16.20
N VAL A 182 -3.02 -19.63 17.53
CA VAL A 182 -2.67 -18.50 18.41
C VAL A 182 -1.21 -18.08 18.22
N PHE A 183 -0.29 -19.03 18.12
CA PHE A 183 1.13 -18.71 17.85
C PHE A 183 1.31 -18.01 16.50
N LEU A 184 0.64 -18.49 15.45
CA LEU A 184 0.74 -17.89 14.12
C LEU A 184 0.17 -16.46 14.12
N GLU A 185 -0.94 -16.22 14.84
CA GLU A 185 -1.51 -14.87 14.99
C GLU A 185 -0.54 -13.91 15.71
N LEU A 186 0.23 -14.40 16.69
CA LEU A 186 1.28 -13.60 17.34
C LEU A 186 2.41 -13.17 16.37
N ILE A 187 2.53 -13.82 15.23
CA ILE A 187 3.44 -13.40 14.15
C ILE A 187 2.69 -12.49 13.15
N ILE A 188 1.46 -12.86 12.79
CA ILE A 188 0.67 -12.21 11.73
C ILE A 188 0.28 -10.79 12.16
N ASP A 189 -0.29 -10.62 13.36
CA ASP A 189 -0.79 -9.33 13.84
C ASP A 189 0.30 -8.25 13.92
N PRO A 190 1.48 -8.49 14.56
CA PRO A 190 2.55 -7.50 14.57
C PRO A 190 3.13 -7.24 13.16
N THR A 191 3.11 -8.25 12.29
CA THR A 191 3.56 -8.06 10.91
C THR A 191 2.64 -7.09 10.17
N CYS A 192 1.33 -7.27 10.28
CA CYS A 192 0.36 -6.41 9.61
C CYS A 192 0.37 -4.99 10.19
N SER A 193 0.36 -4.86 11.52
CA SER A 193 0.18 -3.59 12.22
C SER A 193 1.48 -2.78 12.36
N VAL A 194 2.66 -3.38 12.33
CA VAL A 194 3.91 -2.67 12.57
C VAL A 194 4.92 -2.84 11.44
N VAL A 195 5.14 -4.08 10.93
CA VAL A 195 6.16 -4.31 9.91
C VAL A 195 5.78 -3.62 8.60
N PHE A 196 4.55 -3.85 8.09
CA PHE A 196 4.10 -3.24 6.84
C PHE A 196 3.86 -1.74 6.98
N GLU A 197 3.39 -1.25 8.14
CA GLU A 197 3.24 0.18 8.38
C GLU A 197 4.59 0.91 8.31
N ALA A 198 5.65 0.32 8.87
CA ALA A 198 6.99 0.90 8.90
C ALA A 198 7.73 0.86 7.55
N GLU A 199 7.21 0.13 6.53
CA GLU A 199 7.90 0.02 5.24
C GLU A 199 8.05 1.37 4.55
N GLU A 200 9.21 1.55 3.95
CA GLU A 200 9.50 2.71 3.12
C GLU A 200 8.64 2.73 1.85
N GLU A 201 8.58 3.90 1.24
CA GLU A 201 7.90 4.09 -0.03
C GLU A 201 8.59 3.36 -1.18
N GLU A 202 7.81 2.93 -2.16
CA GLU A 202 8.37 2.42 -3.42
C GLU A 202 9.00 3.57 -4.21
N GLU A 203 10.07 3.29 -4.97
CA GLU A 203 10.86 4.31 -5.68
C GLU A 203 10.06 5.14 -6.69
N ASP A 204 9.01 4.55 -7.25
CA ASP A 204 8.14 5.18 -8.25
C ASP A 204 6.93 5.91 -7.66
N VAL A 205 6.80 6.02 -6.32
CA VAL A 205 5.59 6.52 -5.64
C VAL A 205 5.11 7.89 -6.16
N MET A 206 6.03 8.79 -6.52
CA MET A 206 5.73 10.11 -7.07
C MET A 206 5.87 10.20 -8.60
N GLN A 207 6.04 9.09 -9.29
CA GLN A 207 6.09 9.00 -10.75
C GLN A 207 4.86 8.30 -11.34
N ARG A 208 3.98 7.80 -10.49
CA ARG A 208 2.73 7.12 -10.87
C ARG A 208 1.60 8.13 -11.02
N LEU A 209 0.74 7.91 -12.03
CA LEU A 209 -0.53 8.64 -12.15
C LEU A 209 -1.43 8.40 -10.94
N PRO A 210 -2.35 9.35 -10.65
CA PRO A 210 -3.36 9.16 -9.64
C PRO A 210 -4.17 7.89 -9.88
N ARG A 211 -4.61 7.27 -8.78
CA ARG A 211 -5.41 6.05 -8.85
C ARG A 211 -6.79 6.35 -9.44
N ASP A 212 -7.25 5.46 -10.31
CA ASP A 212 -8.62 5.45 -10.79
C ASP A 212 -9.58 5.07 -9.64
N ARG A 213 -10.57 5.93 -9.37
CA ARG A 213 -11.57 5.74 -8.30
C ARG A 213 -12.47 4.52 -8.51
N SER A 214 -12.72 4.14 -9.77
CA SER A 214 -13.56 3.00 -10.11
C SER A 214 -12.91 1.65 -9.76
N LYS A 215 -11.59 1.64 -9.56
CA LYS A 215 -10.86 0.41 -9.23
C LYS A 215 -10.96 0.09 -7.73
N PRO A 216 -11.29 -1.16 -7.38
CA PRO A 216 -11.36 -1.58 -5.98
C PRO A 216 -9.99 -1.42 -5.31
N LEU A 217 -10.00 -1.38 -3.97
CA LEU A 217 -8.77 -1.35 -3.15
C LEU A 217 -7.88 -2.55 -3.47
N PHE A 218 -8.52 -3.70 -3.71
CA PHE A 218 -7.88 -4.95 -4.10
C PHE A 218 -7.98 -5.12 -5.62
N ASP A 219 -6.84 -5.05 -6.28
CA ASP A 219 -6.75 -5.57 -7.64
C ASP A 219 -6.83 -7.10 -7.59
N ILE A 220 -7.66 -7.68 -8.42
CA ILE A 220 -7.83 -9.14 -8.53
C ILE A 220 -6.47 -9.86 -8.71
N ARG A 221 -5.52 -9.20 -9.33
CA ARG A 221 -4.16 -9.73 -9.54
C ARG A 221 -3.39 -9.86 -8.22
N THR A 222 -3.46 -8.84 -7.36
CA THR A 222 -2.86 -8.90 -6.02
C THR A 222 -3.45 -10.05 -5.22
N VAL A 223 -4.76 -10.24 -5.31
CA VAL A 223 -5.46 -11.34 -4.64
C VAL A 223 -5.04 -12.70 -5.22
N LEU A 224 -5.01 -12.84 -6.55
CA LEU A 224 -4.57 -14.08 -7.19
C LEU A 224 -3.13 -14.44 -6.88
N PHE A 225 -2.24 -13.43 -6.84
CA PHE A 225 -0.85 -13.65 -6.46
C PHE A 225 -0.73 -14.08 -4.99
N ALA A 226 -1.46 -13.43 -4.09
CA ALA A 226 -1.51 -13.81 -2.68
C ALA A 226 -2.06 -15.24 -2.47
N LEU A 227 -3.15 -15.59 -3.15
CA LEU A 227 -3.70 -16.95 -3.13
C LEU A 227 -2.69 -17.97 -3.67
N PHE A 228 -1.99 -17.65 -4.75
CA PHE A 228 -0.95 -18.51 -5.31
C PHE A 228 0.21 -18.73 -4.31
N GLN A 229 0.67 -17.68 -3.63
CA GLN A 229 1.68 -17.77 -2.58
C GLN A 229 1.19 -18.69 -1.44
N GLY A 230 -0.01 -18.44 -0.94
CA GLY A 230 -0.61 -19.23 0.14
C GLY A 230 -0.82 -20.69 -0.25
N PHE A 231 -1.26 -20.96 -1.48
CA PHE A 231 -1.45 -22.32 -1.99
C PHE A 231 -0.11 -23.05 -2.15
N SER A 232 0.94 -22.36 -2.58
CA SER A 232 2.29 -22.93 -2.65
C SER A 232 2.77 -23.40 -1.27
N ILE A 233 2.57 -22.57 -0.24
CA ILE A 233 2.89 -22.93 1.16
C ILE A 233 2.05 -24.12 1.61
N LEU A 234 0.73 -24.10 1.36
CA LEU A 234 -0.17 -25.21 1.69
C LEU A 234 0.33 -26.52 1.10
N CYS A 235 0.68 -26.54 -0.18
CA CYS A 235 1.20 -27.73 -0.86
C CYS A 235 2.48 -28.26 -0.20
N VAL A 236 3.44 -27.39 0.08
CA VAL A 236 4.71 -27.78 0.70
C VAL A 236 4.49 -28.34 2.11
N VAL A 237 3.69 -27.66 2.93
CA VAL A 237 3.42 -28.09 4.32
C VAL A 237 2.62 -29.40 4.34
N ALA A 238 1.62 -29.55 3.46
CA ALA A 238 0.86 -30.80 3.31
C ALA A 238 1.74 -31.96 2.83
N LEU A 239 2.66 -31.71 1.90
CA LEU A 239 3.63 -32.72 1.45
C LEU A 239 4.57 -33.15 2.58
N VAL A 240 5.09 -32.21 3.37
CA VAL A 240 5.92 -32.53 4.54
C VAL A 240 5.12 -33.42 5.50
N PHE A 241 3.92 -32.98 5.91
CA PHE A 241 3.08 -33.73 6.83
C PHE A 241 2.79 -35.13 6.33
N THR A 242 2.32 -35.24 5.10
CA THR A 242 1.94 -36.54 4.47
C THR A 242 3.15 -37.47 4.35
N SER A 243 4.32 -36.95 3.96
CA SER A 243 5.53 -37.76 3.79
C SER A 243 5.97 -38.42 5.09
N TYR A 244 5.92 -37.68 6.21
CA TYR A 244 6.31 -38.24 7.50
C TYR A 244 5.27 -39.20 8.08
N ILE A 245 3.97 -38.91 7.91
CA ILE A 245 2.91 -39.86 8.29
C ILE A 245 3.04 -41.17 7.51
N LYS A 246 3.23 -41.12 6.19
CA LYS A 246 3.42 -42.32 5.35
C LYS A 246 4.69 -43.09 5.67
N ALA A 247 5.73 -42.39 6.15
CA ALA A 247 6.97 -43.02 6.61
C ALA A 247 6.85 -43.67 8.01
N GLY A 248 5.65 -43.66 8.62
CA GLY A 248 5.40 -44.27 9.93
C GLY A 248 5.85 -43.41 11.12
N SER A 249 6.10 -42.12 10.92
CA SER A 249 6.41 -41.21 12.02
C SER A 249 5.20 -40.94 12.89
N SER A 250 5.42 -40.59 14.16
CA SER A 250 4.35 -40.21 15.06
C SER A 250 3.61 -38.94 14.56
N PRO A 251 2.29 -38.81 14.82
CA PRO A 251 1.55 -37.58 14.49
C PRO A 251 2.16 -36.33 15.07
N ASP A 252 2.75 -36.40 16.28
CA ASP A 252 3.36 -35.27 16.96
C ASP A 252 4.67 -34.83 16.30
N ARG A 253 5.43 -35.78 15.73
CA ARG A 253 6.62 -35.45 14.94
C ARG A 253 6.27 -34.84 13.59
N ALA A 254 5.29 -35.43 12.87
CA ALA A 254 4.82 -34.90 11.60
C ALA A 254 4.25 -33.47 11.78
N ARG A 255 3.49 -33.24 12.87
CA ARG A 255 2.97 -31.92 13.26
C ARG A 255 4.08 -30.91 13.52
N ALA A 256 5.10 -31.29 14.28
CA ALA A 256 6.24 -30.44 14.61
C ALA A 256 6.98 -29.98 13.34
N LEU A 257 7.19 -30.89 12.38
CA LEU A 257 7.81 -30.58 11.09
C LEU A 257 6.95 -29.69 10.20
N ALA A 258 5.66 -30.02 10.07
CA ALA A 258 4.72 -29.21 9.30
C ALA A 258 4.61 -27.80 9.84
N PHE A 259 4.49 -27.66 11.18
CA PHE A 259 4.39 -26.36 11.83
C PHE A 259 5.69 -25.54 11.70
N SER A 260 6.86 -26.15 11.92
CA SER A 260 8.15 -25.46 11.72
C SER A 260 8.32 -24.99 10.26
N THR A 261 7.94 -25.84 9.29
CA THR A 261 7.95 -25.47 7.87
C THR A 261 7.01 -24.31 7.61
N LEU A 262 5.81 -24.32 8.19
CA LEU A 262 4.83 -23.24 8.05
C LEU A 262 5.34 -21.90 8.61
N VAL A 263 5.98 -21.92 9.80
CA VAL A 263 6.58 -20.73 10.41
C VAL A 263 7.68 -20.15 9.51
N PHE A 264 8.64 -20.97 9.04
CA PHE A 264 9.70 -20.50 8.15
C PHE A 264 9.16 -19.99 6.81
N SER A 265 8.10 -20.63 6.30
CA SER A 265 7.41 -20.18 5.07
C SER A 265 6.72 -18.82 5.26
N ASN A 266 6.09 -18.59 6.43
CA ASN A 266 5.48 -17.31 6.76
C ASN A 266 6.53 -16.20 6.89
N LEU A 267 7.69 -16.47 7.49
CA LEU A 267 8.79 -15.50 7.56
C LEU A 267 9.34 -15.16 6.15
N ALA A 268 9.45 -16.16 5.27
CA ALA A 268 9.77 -15.94 3.86
C ALA A 268 8.71 -15.08 3.15
N LEU A 269 7.43 -15.35 3.41
CA LEU A 269 6.31 -14.60 2.86
C LEU A 269 6.30 -13.14 3.31
N ILE A 270 6.60 -12.88 4.60
CA ILE A 270 6.75 -11.51 5.11
C ILE A 270 7.83 -10.78 4.30
N LEU A 271 9.01 -11.38 4.18
CA LEU A 271 10.14 -10.74 3.50
C LEU A 271 9.83 -10.42 2.03
N THR A 272 9.21 -11.35 1.30
CA THR A 272 8.84 -11.14 -0.11
C THR A 272 7.79 -10.03 -0.28
N ASN A 273 6.79 -9.95 0.61
CA ASN A 273 5.69 -9.00 0.49
C ASN A 273 6.01 -7.58 1.03
N ARG A 274 7.18 -7.34 1.63
CA ARG A 274 7.63 -6.01 2.07
C ARG A 274 7.73 -5.00 0.92
N SER A 275 8.08 -5.44 -0.28
CA SER A 275 8.10 -4.58 -1.48
C SER A 275 7.66 -5.36 -2.71
N TRP A 276 7.01 -4.67 -3.63
CA TRP A 276 6.65 -5.27 -4.92
C TRP A 276 7.76 -5.12 -5.97
N THR A 277 8.62 -4.11 -5.83
CA THR A 277 9.66 -3.77 -6.83
C THR A 277 11.05 -4.23 -6.40
N LYS A 278 11.32 -4.30 -5.08
CA LYS A 278 12.63 -4.70 -4.57
C LYS A 278 12.66 -6.19 -4.25
N ASN A 279 13.78 -6.83 -4.57
CA ASN A 279 13.98 -8.24 -4.20
C ASN A 279 14.31 -8.40 -2.70
N ALA A 280 14.13 -9.62 -2.19
CA ALA A 280 14.36 -9.95 -0.77
C ALA A 280 15.76 -9.56 -0.27
N TRP A 281 16.79 -9.71 -1.09
CA TRP A 281 18.17 -9.37 -0.72
C TRP A 281 18.39 -7.86 -0.54
N ALA A 282 17.76 -7.05 -1.38
CA ALA A 282 17.76 -5.59 -1.21
C ALA A 282 17.00 -5.18 0.05
N LEU A 283 15.88 -5.84 0.33
CA LEU A 283 15.06 -5.56 1.51
C LEU A 283 15.77 -5.86 2.84
N LEU A 284 16.67 -6.85 2.89
CA LEU A 284 17.47 -7.11 4.08
C LEU A 284 18.42 -5.95 4.44
N LYS A 285 18.77 -5.12 3.46
CA LYS A 285 19.61 -3.93 3.67
C LYS A 285 18.82 -2.69 4.09
N ILE A 286 17.51 -2.69 3.89
CA ILE A 286 16.62 -1.59 4.26
C ILE A 286 16.23 -1.74 5.73
N PRO A 287 16.51 -0.72 6.57
CA PRO A 287 16.26 -0.82 8.00
C PRO A 287 14.75 -0.86 8.30
N ASN A 288 14.29 -1.98 8.83
CA ASN A 288 12.96 -2.13 9.40
C ASN A 288 13.10 -2.87 10.73
N ARG A 289 13.11 -2.12 11.84
CA ARG A 289 13.30 -2.68 13.19
C ARG A 289 12.18 -3.64 13.57
N ALA A 290 10.96 -3.35 13.12
CA ALA A 290 9.80 -4.19 13.39
C ALA A 290 9.95 -5.57 12.74
N PHE A 291 10.40 -5.62 11.48
CA PHE A 291 10.68 -6.88 10.79
C PHE A 291 11.68 -7.75 11.56
N TRP A 292 12.80 -7.16 11.98
CA TRP A 292 13.82 -7.91 12.74
C TRP A 292 13.29 -8.39 14.10
N SER A 293 12.46 -7.58 14.79
CA SER A 293 11.84 -7.96 16.05
C SER A 293 10.88 -9.14 15.88
N VAL A 294 10.04 -9.11 14.84
CA VAL A 294 9.13 -10.22 14.52
C VAL A 294 9.90 -11.47 14.12
N LEU A 295 10.92 -11.33 13.27
CA LEU A 295 11.76 -12.45 12.83
C LEU A 295 12.43 -13.15 14.03
N VAL A 296 13.14 -12.38 14.84
CA VAL A 296 13.86 -12.91 16.00
C VAL A 296 12.89 -13.48 17.04
N GLY A 297 11.81 -12.74 17.35
CA GLY A 297 10.78 -13.19 18.27
C GLY A 297 10.14 -14.51 17.85
N SER A 298 9.79 -14.65 16.55
CA SER A 298 9.22 -15.89 16.01
C SER A 298 10.17 -17.07 16.11
N ILE A 299 11.46 -16.86 15.79
CA ILE A 299 12.48 -17.92 15.89
C ILE A 299 12.71 -18.32 17.35
N LEU A 300 12.82 -17.35 18.27
CA LEU A 300 13.01 -17.62 19.69
C LEU A 300 11.82 -18.35 20.29
N PHE A 301 10.60 -17.95 19.95
CA PHE A 301 9.42 -18.63 20.44
C PHE A 301 9.26 -20.03 19.84
N LEU A 302 9.55 -20.22 18.56
CA LEU A 302 9.60 -21.53 17.94
C LEU A 302 10.63 -22.43 18.66
N ALA A 303 11.83 -21.93 18.91
CA ALA A 303 12.85 -22.66 19.66
C ALA A 303 12.38 -23.00 21.10
N ALA A 304 11.74 -22.06 21.79
CA ALA A 304 11.18 -22.27 23.12
C ALA A 304 10.09 -23.36 23.12
N SER A 305 9.24 -23.42 22.07
CA SER A 305 8.19 -24.45 21.97
C SER A 305 8.74 -25.89 21.88
N PHE A 306 10.01 -26.05 21.51
CA PHE A 306 10.71 -27.35 21.53
C PHE A 306 11.57 -27.56 22.78
N ALA A 307 12.15 -26.51 23.35
CA ALA A 307 13.08 -26.58 24.47
C ALA A 307 12.38 -26.63 25.82
N VAL A 308 11.25 -25.94 25.99
CA VAL A 308 10.52 -25.80 27.25
C VAL A 308 9.48 -26.91 27.36
N GLY A 309 9.64 -27.82 28.32
CA GLY A 309 8.78 -29.01 28.48
C GLY A 309 7.28 -28.74 28.50
N PRO A 310 6.76 -27.79 29.31
CA PRO A 310 5.34 -27.42 29.30
C PRO A 310 4.84 -26.92 27.95
N LEU A 311 5.60 -26.06 27.25
CA LEU A 311 5.25 -25.58 25.93
C LEU A 311 5.21 -26.73 24.91
N LYS A 312 6.25 -27.57 24.91
CA LYS A 312 6.32 -28.76 24.04
C LYS A 312 5.11 -29.68 24.23
N ALA A 313 4.66 -29.87 25.45
CA ALA A 313 3.48 -30.68 25.75
C ALA A 313 2.17 -30.04 25.23
N VAL A 314 1.99 -28.73 25.42
CA VAL A 314 0.82 -27.98 24.94
C VAL A 314 0.74 -27.97 23.41
N PHE A 315 1.87 -27.79 22.74
CA PHE A 315 1.97 -27.84 21.27
C PHE A 315 1.92 -29.28 20.72
N LYS A 316 1.98 -30.30 21.58
CA LYS A 316 2.10 -31.70 21.19
C LYS A 316 3.22 -31.93 20.17
N PHE A 317 4.39 -31.41 20.45
CA PHE A 317 5.56 -31.56 19.59
C PHE A 317 6.45 -32.71 20.09
N GLU A 318 6.97 -33.47 19.15
CA GLU A 318 8.13 -34.35 19.37
C GLU A 318 9.41 -33.59 19.08
N THR A 319 10.53 -33.99 19.71
CA THR A 319 11.84 -33.36 19.50
C THR A 319 12.31 -33.63 18.07
N LEU A 320 12.67 -32.58 17.36
CA LEU A 320 13.23 -32.64 16.03
C LEU A 320 14.76 -32.64 16.12
N SER A 321 15.41 -33.37 15.22
CA SER A 321 16.87 -33.32 15.04
C SER A 321 17.27 -32.00 14.36
N ALA A 322 18.54 -31.60 14.53
CA ALA A 322 19.08 -30.42 13.84
C ALA A 322 18.96 -30.52 12.32
N MET A 323 19.08 -31.72 11.76
CA MET A 323 18.88 -31.93 10.31
C MET A 323 17.44 -31.73 9.87
N GLU A 324 16.44 -32.08 10.68
CA GLU A 324 15.03 -31.85 10.38
C GLU A 324 14.68 -30.37 10.45
N PHE A 325 15.21 -29.65 11.45
CA PHE A 325 15.09 -28.17 11.48
C PHE A 325 15.74 -27.51 10.26
N ALA A 326 16.92 -27.98 9.85
CA ALA A 326 17.60 -27.50 8.66
C ALA A 326 16.77 -27.76 7.38
N LYS A 327 16.08 -28.90 7.29
CA LYS A 327 15.15 -29.19 6.18
C LYS A 327 13.96 -28.24 6.19
N CYS A 328 13.31 -27.98 7.33
CA CYS A 328 12.19 -27.04 7.43
C CYS A 328 12.64 -25.62 7.04
N PHE A 329 13.80 -25.17 7.53
CA PHE A 329 14.39 -23.88 7.14
C PHE A 329 14.70 -23.83 5.63
N GLY A 330 15.32 -24.90 5.09
CA GLY A 330 15.62 -25.02 3.66
C GLY A 330 14.38 -24.93 2.76
N LEU A 331 13.25 -25.53 3.19
CA LEU A 331 11.96 -25.40 2.49
C LEU A 331 11.42 -23.98 2.53
N GLY A 332 11.52 -23.29 3.67
CA GLY A 332 11.17 -21.88 3.78
C GLY A 332 12.02 -21.01 2.85
N LEU A 333 13.33 -21.27 2.77
CA LEU A 333 14.23 -20.58 1.85
C LEU A 333 13.91 -20.90 0.37
N ALA A 334 13.59 -22.15 0.06
CA ALA A 334 13.17 -22.54 -1.30
C ALA A 334 11.87 -21.81 -1.72
N LEU A 335 10.92 -21.67 -0.80
CA LEU A 335 9.69 -20.90 -1.05
C LEU A 335 10.00 -19.40 -1.23
N LEU A 336 10.93 -18.82 -0.46
CA LEU A 336 11.39 -17.45 -0.66
C LEU A 336 11.91 -17.27 -2.09
N LEU A 337 12.82 -18.13 -2.54
CA LEU A 337 13.37 -18.08 -3.90
C LEU A 337 12.30 -18.28 -4.96
N TRP A 338 11.35 -19.18 -4.72
CA TRP A 338 10.20 -19.41 -5.59
C TRP A 338 9.33 -18.14 -5.73
N PHE A 339 9.01 -17.47 -4.62
CA PHE A 339 8.21 -16.24 -4.64
C PHE A 339 8.94 -15.09 -5.33
N GLU A 340 10.25 -14.94 -5.12
CA GLU A 340 11.05 -13.93 -5.81
C GLU A 340 11.12 -14.19 -7.33
N LEU A 341 11.26 -15.46 -7.73
CA LEU A 341 11.24 -15.83 -9.14
C LEU A 341 9.89 -15.50 -9.80
N ILE A 342 8.80 -15.84 -9.15
CA ILE A 342 7.46 -15.56 -9.66
C ILE A 342 7.20 -14.04 -9.72
N LYS A 343 7.64 -13.29 -8.71
CA LYS A 343 7.53 -11.83 -8.67
C LYS A 343 8.22 -11.19 -9.89
N THR A 344 9.47 -11.58 -10.19
CA THR A 344 10.21 -11.11 -11.37
C THR A 344 9.51 -11.46 -12.68
N LEU A 345 9.01 -12.68 -12.82
CA LEU A 345 8.27 -13.10 -14.02
C LEU A 345 6.96 -12.31 -14.20
N PHE A 346 6.24 -12.03 -13.11
CA PHE A 346 5.02 -11.21 -13.15
C PHE A 346 5.31 -9.76 -13.53
N GLU A 347 6.40 -9.16 -13.04
CA GLU A 347 6.82 -7.81 -13.44
C GLU A 347 7.18 -7.73 -14.92
N GLU A 348 7.92 -8.68 -15.45
CA GLU A 348 8.26 -8.71 -16.87
C GLU A 348 7.02 -8.82 -17.76
N LEU A 349 6.11 -9.74 -17.45
CA LEU A 349 4.85 -9.90 -18.17
C LEU A 349 3.97 -8.63 -18.10
N TRP A 350 3.98 -7.95 -16.96
CA TRP A 350 3.26 -6.71 -16.78
C TRP A 350 3.81 -5.56 -17.60
N ASN A 351 5.13 -5.37 -17.59
CA ASN A 351 5.81 -4.33 -18.35
C ASN A 351 5.58 -4.49 -19.86
N ILE A 352 5.59 -5.73 -20.35
CA ILE A 352 5.28 -6.04 -21.78
C ILE A 352 3.82 -5.66 -22.10
N HIS A 353 2.87 -5.97 -21.21
CA HIS A 353 1.45 -5.68 -21.44
C HIS A 353 1.14 -4.18 -21.37
N SER A 354 1.76 -3.45 -20.45
CA SER A 354 1.61 -2.00 -20.28
C SER A 354 2.20 -1.26 -21.47
N ARG A 355 3.37 -1.66 -22.00
CA ARG A 355 3.98 -1.09 -23.21
C ARG A 355 3.08 -1.28 -24.43
N LYS A 356 2.56 -2.49 -24.66
CA LYS A 356 1.62 -2.76 -25.78
C LYS A 356 0.31 -1.97 -25.67
N LYS A 357 -0.18 -1.71 -24.47
CA LYS A 357 -1.36 -0.87 -24.27
C LYS A 357 -1.09 0.60 -24.55
N HIS A 358 0.07 1.09 -24.15
CA HIS A 358 0.51 2.48 -24.42
C HIS A 358 0.73 2.73 -25.91
N GLU A 359 1.39 1.81 -26.62
CA GLU A 359 1.55 1.87 -28.08
C GLU A 359 0.20 1.87 -28.84
N ARG A 360 -0.79 1.09 -28.36
CA ARG A 360 -2.15 1.09 -28.95
C ARG A 360 -2.92 2.40 -28.71
N LEU A 361 -2.60 3.14 -27.65
CA LEU A 361 -3.23 4.43 -27.35
C LEU A 361 -2.57 5.57 -28.13
N LEU A 362 -1.29 5.46 -28.44
CA LEU A 362 -0.56 6.43 -29.28
C LEU A 362 -0.86 6.28 -30.77
N ASN A 363 -1.33 5.11 -31.21
CA ASN A 363 -1.69 4.81 -32.61
C ASN A 363 -3.20 4.98 -32.89
N ARG A 364 -3.96 5.59 -31.98
CA ARG A 364 -5.35 6.03 -32.14
C ARG A 364 -5.44 7.56 -32.04
#